data_09ccf2dc3c3706e43acf721086390ebd
#
_entry.id   09ccf2dc3c3706e43acf721086390ebd
#
_cell.length_a   1.000
_cell.length_b   1.000
_cell.length_c   1.000
_cell.angle_alpha   90.00
_cell.angle_beta   90.00
_cell.angle_gamma   90.00
#
_symmetry.space_group_name_H-M   'P 1'
#
loop_
_entity.id
_entity.type
_entity.pdbx_description
1 polymer ?
#
loop_
_entity_poly.entity_id
_entity_poly.type
_entity_poly.pdbx_seq_one_letter_code
_entity_poly.pdbx_strand_id
1 'polypeptide(L)'
;MSNILMTLAEERELTTPDHFAVKLKVDDGDCYDFSDELQALGHEVFFANWDDLKGREFTRMFHDNAKAFIKPPPLSTMDLIFVYKMEGFYFDLPRFFQMVETFAAAAPLVVNDPRTIRHNIDKRYLLELEREGLLVPPTRLFDETVRERLAKGEPIVLKPINGERGKGVMLMKTPAELDAIEGHEHEYLAQDFIPGVREGERSFVFLGFEYQFGFLKRPSNPEEFRCNESQGGTAVLYEPTAEEMEFALRTLRTYESFGCPIHYSRIDMIRSERGPMLMEAELINPSIFARYFDRGEDFGKKIAAYFHGLLKS
;
A
#
# COMPACT_ATOMS: atom_id res chain seq x y z
N MET A 1 -0.97 2.17 -28.89
CA MET A 1 -2.02 1.36 -28.23
C MET A 1 -1.30 0.29 -27.44
N SER A 2 -1.57 0.20 -26.16
CA SER A 2 -0.92 -0.77 -25.27
C SER A 2 -1.96 -1.50 -24.44
N ASN A 3 -1.65 -2.74 -24.07
CA ASN A 3 -2.50 -3.57 -23.22
C ASN A 3 -2.10 -3.37 -21.75
N ILE A 4 -3.01 -2.93 -20.93
CA ILE A 4 -2.80 -2.64 -19.51
C ILE A 4 -3.69 -3.56 -18.67
N LEU A 5 -3.08 -4.38 -17.83
CA LEU A 5 -3.79 -5.21 -16.86
C LEU A 5 -3.76 -4.55 -15.49
N MET A 6 -4.92 -4.39 -14.87
CA MET A 6 -5.07 -3.96 -13.48
C MET A 6 -5.54 -5.15 -12.63
N THR A 7 -4.80 -5.49 -11.59
CA THR A 7 -5.21 -6.57 -10.69
C THR A 7 -6.20 -6.07 -9.66
N LEU A 8 -7.11 -6.94 -9.28
CA LEU A 8 -8.10 -6.71 -8.24
C LEU A 8 -7.99 -7.80 -7.18
N ALA A 9 -8.38 -7.46 -5.97
CA ALA A 9 -8.59 -8.42 -4.89
C ALA A 9 -10.00 -8.23 -4.38
N GLU A 10 -10.88 -9.16 -4.68
CA GLU A 10 -12.18 -9.20 -4.05
C GLU A 10 -12.68 -10.62 -3.87
N GLU A 11 -13.18 -10.89 -2.68
CA GLU A 11 -13.90 -12.11 -2.33
C GLU A 11 -15.29 -12.21 -3.00
N ARG A 12 -15.74 -11.18 -3.72
CA ARG A 12 -17.10 -11.13 -4.23
C ARG A 12 -17.22 -11.68 -5.64
N GLU A 13 -18.17 -12.54 -5.84
CA GLU A 13 -18.54 -13.07 -7.15
C GLU A 13 -18.92 -11.94 -8.12
N LEU A 14 -18.01 -11.58 -8.98
CA LEU A 14 -18.29 -10.72 -10.12
C LEU A 14 -18.99 -11.54 -11.17
N THR A 15 -20.33 -11.57 -11.11
CA THR A 15 -21.14 -12.49 -11.91
C THR A 15 -21.55 -11.91 -13.25
N THR A 16 -21.58 -10.58 -13.39
CA THR A 16 -21.98 -9.91 -14.64
C THR A 16 -21.05 -8.73 -14.94
N PRO A 17 -20.89 -8.34 -16.25
CA PRO A 17 -20.12 -7.15 -16.63
C PRO A 17 -20.62 -5.86 -16.00
N ASP A 18 -21.93 -5.68 -15.92
CA ASP A 18 -22.54 -4.47 -15.32
C ASP A 18 -22.22 -4.37 -13.83
N HIS A 19 -22.28 -5.50 -13.12
CA HIS A 19 -21.95 -5.56 -11.70
C HIS A 19 -20.47 -5.22 -11.47
N PHE A 20 -19.57 -5.71 -12.31
CA PHE A 20 -18.15 -5.41 -12.27
C PHE A 20 -17.88 -3.90 -12.41
N ALA A 21 -18.42 -3.28 -13.45
CA ALA A 21 -18.25 -1.86 -13.73
C ALA A 21 -18.82 -0.96 -12.62
N VAL A 22 -20.02 -1.27 -12.14
CA VAL A 22 -20.66 -0.51 -11.05
C VAL A 22 -19.87 -0.62 -9.76
N LYS A 23 -19.36 -1.81 -9.45
CA LYS A 23 -18.68 -2.05 -8.19
C LYS A 23 -17.34 -1.36 -8.09
N LEU A 24 -16.54 -1.37 -9.15
CA LEU A 24 -15.29 -0.60 -9.21
C LEU A 24 -15.53 0.90 -9.06
N LYS A 25 -16.67 1.40 -9.56
CA LYS A 25 -17.00 2.83 -9.54
C LYS A 25 -17.69 3.30 -8.26
N VAL A 26 -18.36 2.44 -7.51
CA VAL A 26 -19.28 2.85 -6.44
C VAL A 26 -18.85 2.43 -5.03
N ASP A 27 -18.27 1.25 -4.85
CA ASP A 27 -18.14 0.63 -3.52
C ASP A 27 -16.84 0.92 -2.77
N ASP A 28 -15.87 1.61 -3.39
CA ASP A 28 -14.57 1.79 -2.77
C ASP A 28 -14.16 3.26 -2.70
N GLY A 29 -14.37 3.86 -1.53
CA GLY A 29 -13.89 5.21 -1.24
C GLY A 29 -12.36 5.35 -1.40
N ASP A 30 -11.65 4.23 -1.33
CA ASP A 30 -10.20 4.14 -1.36
C ASP A 30 -9.61 4.11 -2.77
N CYS A 31 -10.33 3.54 -3.73
CA CYS A 31 -9.82 3.32 -5.08
C CYS A 31 -10.62 4.11 -6.10
N TYR A 32 -9.95 4.75 -7.03
CA TYR A 32 -10.54 5.39 -8.19
C TYR A 32 -10.25 4.56 -9.43
N ASP A 33 -11.30 4.15 -10.14
CA ASP A 33 -11.19 3.51 -11.43
C ASP A 33 -10.86 4.55 -12.50
N PHE A 34 -9.64 4.50 -13.02
CA PHE A 34 -9.15 5.40 -14.08
C PHE A 34 -9.02 4.69 -15.43
N SER A 35 -9.76 3.61 -15.61
CA SER A 35 -9.77 2.86 -16.88
C SER A 35 -10.28 3.71 -18.06
N ASP A 36 -11.28 4.54 -17.82
CA ASP A 36 -11.83 5.44 -18.85
C ASP A 36 -10.76 6.47 -19.32
N GLU A 37 -9.93 6.98 -18.41
CA GLU A 37 -8.83 7.89 -18.73
C GLU A 37 -7.72 7.17 -19.54
N LEU A 38 -7.40 5.93 -19.23
CA LEU A 38 -6.47 5.12 -20.00
C LEU A 38 -7.01 4.82 -21.40
N GLN A 39 -8.32 4.49 -21.51
CA GLN A 39 -8.98 4.27 -22.81
C GLN A 39 -9.01 5.53 -23.66
N ALA A 40 -9.24 6.70 -23.05
CA ALA A 40 -9.18 7.98 -23.74
C ALA A 40 -7.78 8.29 -24.32
N LEU A 41 -6.72 7.72 -23.73
CA LEU A 41 -5.34 7.78 -24.23
C LEU A 41 -5.02 6.69 -25.27
N GLY A 42 -6.02 5.86 -25.66
CA GLY A 42 -5.91 4.84 -26.69
C GLY A 42 -5.36 3.50 -26.21
N HIS A 43 -5.47 3.16 -24.93
CA HIS A 43 -5.06 1.88 -24.38
C HIS A 43 -6.23 0.88 -24.30
N GLU A 44 -5.90 -0.41 -24.35
CA GLU A 44 -6.80 -1.50 -23.99
C GLU A 44 -6.60 -1.83 -22.51
N VAL A 45 -7.70 -1.84 -21.75
CA VAL A 45 -7.65 -2.04 -20.28
C VAL A 45 -8.33 -3.36 -19.91
N PHE A 46 -7.64 -4.12 -19.10
CA PHE A 46 -8.08 -5.42 -18.61
C PHE A 46 -8.06 -5.42 -17.08
N PHE A 47 -9.03 -6.14 -16.50
CA PHE A 47 -9.08 -6.41 -15.08
C PHE A 47 -9.07 -7.89 -14.81
N ALA A 48 -8.33 -8.33 -13.80
CA ALA A 48 -8.36 -9.69 -13.31
C ALA A 48 -8.23 -9.72 -11.79
N ASN A 49 -9.01 -10.61 -11.15
CA ASN A 49 -8.82 -10.89 -9.74
C ASN A 49 -7.57 -11.78 -9.57
N TRP A 50 -6.69 -11.43 -8.64
CA TRP A 50 -5.49 -12.23 -8.40
C TRP A 50 -5.80 -13.66 -7.95
N ASP A 51 -6.99 -13.92 -7.37
CA ASP A 51 -7.46 -15.25 -7.03
C ASP A 51 -7.76 -16.12 -8.25
N ASP A 52 -8.01 -15.51 -9.41
CA ASP A 52 -8.21 -16.20 -10.67
C ASP A 52 -6.91 -16.61 -11.36
N LEU A 53 -5.75 -16.22 -10.83
CA LEU A 53 -4.45 -16.66 -11.34
C LEU A 53 -4.18 -18.11 -10.88
N LYS A 54 -4.07 -19.03 -11.85
CA LYS A 54 -3.73 -20.43 -11.64
C LYS A 54 -2.41 -20.76 -12.35
N GLY A 55 -1.39 -21.00 -11.57
CA GLY A 55 -0.04 -21.13 -12.10
C GLY A 55 0.45 -19.81 -12.72
N ARG A 56 0.50 -19.72 -14.04
CA ARG A 56 0.94 -18.53 -14.78
C ARG A 56 -0.14 -17.91 -15.66
N GLU A 57 -1.38 -18.37 -15.56
CA GLU A 57 -2.48 -17.94 -16.41
C GLU A 57 -3.70 -17.55 -15.57
N PHE A 58 -4.39 -16.50 -15.98
CA PHE A 58 -5.68 -16.19 -15.42
C PHE A 58 -6.75 -17.12 -16.00
N THR A 59 -7.68 -17.52 -15.15
CA THR A 59 -8.86 -18.32 -15.57
C THR A 59 -10.00 -17.42 -16.06
N ARG A 60 -9.97 -16.15 -15.67
CA ARG A 60 -11.00 -15.16 -15.96
C ARG A 60 -10.39 -13.76 -16.07
N MET A 61 -10.86 -12.97 -17.04
CA MET A 61 -10.43 -11.60 -17.26
C MET A 61 -11.58 -10.78 -17.83
N PHE A 62 -11.69 -9.54 -17.38
CA PHE A 62 -12.65 -8.58 -17.91
C PHE A 62 -11.92 -7.59 -18.83
N HIS A 63 -12.41 -7.46 -20.07
CA HIS A 63 -11.92 -6.47 -21.04
C HIS A 63 -12.78 -5.22 -20.95
N ASP A 64 -12.25 -4.16 -20.37
CA ASP A 64 -13.04 -2.99 -20.03
C ASP A 64 -13.50 -2.21 -21.27
N ASN A 65 -12.69 -2.12 -22.32
CA ASN A 65 -13.08 -1.45 -23.57
C ASN A 65 -14.29 -2.16 -24.25
N ALA A 66 -14.36 -3.48 -24.15
CA ALA A 66 -15.46 -4.27 -24.68
C ALA A 66 -16.62 -4.44 -23.67
N LYS A 67 -16.43 -4.04 -22.41
CA LYS A 67 -17.35 -4.26 -21.28
C LYS A 67 -17.80 -5.73 -21.17
N ALA A 68 -16.87 -6.67 -21.32
CA ALA A 68 -17.15 -8.09 -21.37
C ALA A 68 -16.10 -8.96 -20.71
N PHE A 69 -16.51 -10.07 -20.11
CA PHE A 69 -15.58 -11.14 -19.76
C PHE A 69 -15.10 -11.85 -21.01
N ILE A 70 -13.81 -12.08 -21.08
CA ILE A 70 -13.15 -12.73 -22.20
C ILE A 70 -12.35 -13.94 -21.74
N LYS A 71 -12.00 -14.81 -22.70
CA LYS A 71 -10.93 -15.77 -22.48
C LYS A 71 -9.63 -14.99 -22.28
N PRO A 72 -8.93 -15.15 -21.14
CA PRO A 72 -7.71 -14.40 -20.90
C PRO A 72 -6.68 -14.61 -22.00
N PRO A 73 -6.11 -13.54 -22.57
CA PRO A 73 -4.94 -13.65 -23.43
C PRO A 73 -3.71 -14.02 -22.58
N PRO A 74 -2.62 -14.51 -23.19
CA PRO A 74 -1.37 -14.73 -22.48
C PRO A 74 -0.87 -13.44 -21.81
N LEU A 75 -0.37 -13.51 -20.58
CA LEU A 75 0.15 -12.34 -19.85
C LEU A 75 1.29 -11.64 -20.61
N SER A 76 2.04 -12.35 -21.45
CA SER A 76 3.06 -11.78 -22.31
C SER A 76 2.55 -10.82 -23.38
N THR A 77 1.23 -10.69 -23.54
CA THR A 77 0.61 -9.66 -24.40
C THR A 77 0.33 -8.36 -23.67
N MET A 78 0.55 -8.31 -22.35
CA MET A 78 0.40 -7.10 -21.56
C MET A 78 1.67 -6.25 -21.64
N ASP A 79 1.51 -4.98 -21.92
CA ASP A 79 2.62 -4.01 -21.92
C ASP A 79 2.88 -3.45 -20.52
N LEU A 80 1.82 -3.37 -19.69
CA LEU A 80 1.89 -2.96 -18.30
C LEU A 80 0.96 -3.81 -17.44
N ILE A 81 1.45 -4.27 -16.29
CA ILE A 81 0.63 -4.88 -15.24
C ILE A 81 0.69 -3.99 -14.00
N PHE A 82 -0.44 -3.47 -13.58
CA PHE A 82 -0.57 -2.68 -12.38
C PHE A 82 -1.11 -3.55 -11.23
N VAL A 83 -0.30 -3.76 -10.20
CA VAL A 83 -0.72 -4.39 -8.94
C VAL A 83 -1.53 -3.36 -8.17
N TYR A 84 -2.80 -3.22 -8.55
CA TYR A 84 -3.61 -2.08 -8.15
C TYR A 84 -4.31 -2.30 -6.83
N LYS A 85 -5.10 -3.34 -6.73
CA LYS A 85 -5.87 -3.67 -5.53
C LYS A 85 -5.59 -5.11 -5.13
N MET A 86 -5.06 -5.28 -3.95
CA MET A 86 -4.74 -6.59 -3.40
C MET A 86 -5.17 -6.62 -1.94
N GLU A 87 -5.86 -7.67 -1.53
CA GLU A 87 -6.21 -7.91 -0.14
C GLU A 87 -5.78 -9.29 0.30
N GLY A 88 -5.39 -9.44 1.57
CA GLY A 88 -5.08 -10.73 2.15
C GLY A 88 -3.85 -11.43 1.60
N PHE A 89 -3.02 -10.76 0.78
CA PHE A 89 -1.82 -11.36 0.18
C PHE A 89 -0.81 -11.87 1.25
N TYR A 90 -0.81 -11.27 2.41
CA TYR A 90 0.06 -11.66 3.52
C TYR A 90 -0.34 -12.99 4.19
N PHE A 91 -1.52 -13.53 3.91
CA PHE A 91 -1.92 -14.88 4.37
C PHE A 91 -1.28 -15.99 3.55
N ASP A 92 -0.85 -15.71 2.31
CA ASP A 92 -0.19 -16.67 1.43
C ASP A 92 0.94 -16.00 0.66
N LEU A 93 2.00 -15.62 1.37
CA LEU A 93 3.18 -14.98 0.79
C LEU A 93 3.84 -15.79 -0.33
N PRO A 94 3.97 -17.12 -0.23
CA PRO A 94 4.52 -17.91 -1.35
C PRO A 94 3.73 -17.73 -2.64
N ARG A 95 2.40 -17.78 -2.57
CA ARG A 95 1.53 -17.56 -3.74
C ARG A 95 1.63 -16.13 -4.26
N PHE A 96 1.66 -15.15 -3.37
CA PHE A 96 1.83 -13.74 -3.74
C PHE A 96 3.16 -13.51 -4.47
N PHE A 97 4.27 -14.02 -3.96
CA PHE A 97 5.57 -13.91 -4.62
C PHE A 97 5.60 -14.64 -5.97
N GLN A 98 4.97 -15.80 -6.07
CA GLN A 98 4.84 -16.50 -7.34
C GLN A 98 4.08 -15.65 -8.38
N MET A 99 3.02 -14.96 -7.97
CA MET A 99 2.30 -14.03 -8.84
C MET A 99 3.19 -12.86 -9.29
N VAL A 100 3.90 -12.21 -8.37
CA VAL A 100 4.81 -11.10 -8.67
C VAL A 100 5.90 -11.55 -9.67
N GLU A 101 6.47 -12.73 -9.49
CA GLU A 101 7.44 -13.33 -10.44
C GLU A 101 6.83 -13.61 -11.81
N THR A 102 5.60 -14.12 -11.81
CA THR A 102 4.87 -14.39 -13.06
C THR A 102 4.66 -13.10 -13.84
N PHE A 103 4.27 -12.01 -13.18
CA PHE A 103 4.08 -10.71 -13.81
C PHE A 103 5.43 -10.14 -14.31
N ALA A 104 6.47 -10.19 -13.48
CA ALA A 104 7.81 -9.74 -13.86
C ALA A 104 8.39 -10.47 -15.08
N ALA A 105 8.07 -11.75 -15.24
CA ALA A 105 8.50 -12.55 -16.38
C ALA A 105 7.66 -12.33 -17.64
N ALA A 106 6.42 -11.85 -17.48
CA ALA A 106 5.46 -11.76 -18.57
C ALA A 106 5.41 -10.36 -19.22
N ALA A 107 5.41 -9.29 -18.42
CA ALA A 107 5.24 -7.94 -18.90
C ALA A 107 6.53 -7.12 -18.78
N PRO A 108 6.80 -6.21 -19.74
CA PRO A 108 7.97 -5.34 -19.67
C PRO A 108 7.89 -4.33 -18.52
N LEU A 109 6.68 -3.98 -18.07
CA LEU A 109 6.46 -3.04 -16.99
C LEU A 109 5.46 -3.60 -15.98
N VAL A 110 5.87 -3.65 -14.71
CA VAL A 110 5.00 -3.98 -13.57
C VAL A 110 5.04 -2.83 -12.57
N VAL A 111 3.90 -2.31 -12.16
CA VAL A 111 3.77 -1.20 -11.21
C VAL A 111 3.04 -1.70 -9.93
N ASN A 112 3.63 -1.55 -8.72
CA ASN A 112 5.01 -1.12 -8.55
C ASN A 112 6.00 -2.21 -9.00
N ASP A 113 7.26 -1.80 -9.13
CA ASP A 113 8.32 -2.72 -9.54
C ASP A 113 8.39 -3.94 -8.61
N PRO A 114 8.56 -5.15 -9.14
CA PRO A 114 8.66 -6.38 -8.35
C PRO A 114 9.72 -6.34 -7.25
N ARG A 115 10.82 -5.62 -7.44
CA ARG A 115 11.87 -5.43 -6.42
C ARG A 115 11.34 -4.60 -5.26
N THR A 116 10.60 -3.54 -5.56
CA THR A 116 9.96 -2.66 -4.57
C THR A 116 8.90 -3.43 -3.78
N ILE A 117 8.04 -4.19 -4.45
CA ILE A 117 7.03 -5.04 -3.80
C ILE A 117 7.69 -6.03 -2.85
N ARG A 118 8.74 -6.74 -3.30
CA ARG A 118 9.45 -7.74 -2.47
C ARG A 118 10.12 -7.14 -1.25
N HIS A 119 10.69 -5.95 -1.39
CA HIS A 119 11.34 -5.25 -0.28
C HIS A 119 10.31 -4.71 0.71
N ASN A 120 9.24 -4.09 0.20
CA ASN A 120 8.26 -3.37 1.03
C ASN A 120 7.28 -4.27 1.79
N ILE A 121 7.10 -5.53 1.34
CA ILE A 121 6.17 -6.46 2.02
C ILE A 121 6.63 -6.82 3.45
N ASP A 122 7.90 -6.70 3.72
CA ASP A 122 8.53 -7.00 5.00
C ASP A 122 8.85 -5.69 5.73
N LYS A 123 8.12 -5.41 6.81
CA LYS A 123 8.28 -4.17 7.58
C LYS A 123 9.64 -3.99 8.24
N ARG A 124 10.54 -4.98 8.17
CA ARG A 124 11.93 -4.82 8.58
C ARG A 124 12.67 -3.78 7.75
N TYR A 125 12.13 -3.36 6.59
CA TYR A 125 12.62 -2.21 5.85
C TYR A 125 12.73 -0.93 6.71
N LEU A 126 11.91 -0.79 7.76
CA LEU A 126 12.02 0.34 8.69
C LEU A 126 13.38 0.38 9.40
N LEU A 127 13.96 -0.79 9.73
CA LEU A 127 15.29 -0.89 10.31
C LEU A 127 16.39 -0.48 9.32
N GLU A 128 16.18 -0.73 8.05
CA GLU A 128 17.10 -0.32 6.99
C GLU A 128 17.04 1.20 6.77
N LEU A 129 15.84 1.75 6.69
CA LEU A 129 15.63 3.20 6.58
C LEU A 129 16.20 3.98 7.77
N GLU A 130 16.08 3.43 9.00
CA GLU A 130 16.70 4.01 10.20
C GLU A 130 18.22 4.05 10.08
N ARG A 131 18.86 2.98 9.58
CA ARG A 131 20.32 2.93 9.35
C ARG A 131 20.79 3.98 8.34
N GLU A 132 19.95 4.30 7.35
CA GLU A 132 20.18 5.37 6.38
C GLU A 132 19.84 6.78 6.94
N GLY A 133 19.54 6.85 8.24
CA GLY A 133 19.32 8.10 8.97
C GLY A 133 17.94 8.73 8.79
N LEU A 134 16.95 7.97 8.32
CA LEU A 134 15.56 8.40 8.39
C LEU A 134 15.04 8.27 9.82
N LEU A 135 14.27 9.26 10.25
CA LEU A 135 13.64 9.21 11.55
C LEU A 135 12.45 8.27 11.51
N VAL A 136 12.54 7.14 12.20
CA VAL A 136 11.46 6.18 12.45
C VAL A 136 11.24 6.04 13.96
N PRO A 137 10.08 5.61 14.45
CA PRO A 137 9.96 5.23 15.85
C PRO A 137 11.01 4.14 16.15
N PRO A 138 11.75 4.23 17.27
CA PRO A 138 12.75 3.21 17.61
C PRO A 138 12.15 1.80 17.47
N THR A 139 12.70 1.05 16.52
CA THR A 139 12.14 -0.25 16.08
C THR A 139 13.20 -1.34 16.24
N ARG A 140 12.76 -2.53 16.65
CA ARG A 140 13.63 -3.70 16.78
C ARG A 140 12.86 -4.98 16.45
N LEU A 141 13.57 -6.05 16.20
CA LEU A 141 12.99 -7.39 16.24
C LEU A 141 12.52 -7.70 17.66
N PHE A 142 11.46 -8.48 17.77
CA PHE A 142 11.00 -8.89 19.09
C PHE A 142 12.10 -9.71 19.80
N ASP A 143 12.39 -9.36 21.03
CA ASP A 143 13.36 -10.03 21.90
C ASP A 143 12.94 -9.95 23.38
N GLU A 144 13.71 -10.54 24.27
CA GLU A 144 13.47 -10.55 25.72
C GLU A 144 13.41 -9.16 26.37
N THR A 145 14.05 -8.16 25.77
CA THR A 145 14.03 -6.77 26.28
C THR A 145 12.64 -6.14 26.21
N VAL A 146 11.76 -6.64 25.32
CA VAL A 146 10.36 -6.19 25.23
C VAL A 146 9.63 -6.43 26.54
N ARG A 147 9.75 -7.63 27.13
CA ARG A 147 9.12 -7.97 28.40
C ARG A 147 9.67 -7.14 29.56
N GLU A 148 10.98 -6.91 29.59
CA GLU A 148 11.63 -6.07 30.60
C GLU A 148 11.18 -4.61 30.55
N ARG A 149 11.02 -4.07 29.35
CA ARG A 149 10.56 -2.70 29.14
C ARG A 149 9.10 -2.52 29.58
N LEU A 150 8.23 -3.44 29.22
CA LEU A 150 6.84 -3.46 29.67
C LEU A 150 6.75 -3.55 31.21
N ALA A 151 7.63 -4.32 31.85
CA ALA A 151 7.69 -4.39 33.32
C ALA A 151 8.11 -3.05 33.96
N LYS A 152 8.84 -2.20 33.24
CA LYS A 152 9.19 -0.82 33.65
C LYS A 152 8.08 0.19 33.34
N GLY A 153 6.96 -0.23 32.74
CA GLY A 153 5.85 0.63 32.35
C GLY A 153 6.06 1.38 31.02
N GLU A 154 7.00 0.95 30.20
CA GLU A 154 7.26 1.52 28.88
C GLU A 154 6.32 0.85 27.84
N PRO A 155 5.34 1.59 27.26
CA PRO A 155 4.42 0.98 26.29
C PRO A 155 5.14 0.70 24.97
N ILE A 156 4.81 -0.44 24.35
CA ILE A 156 5.41 -0.91 23.11
C ILE A 156 4.32 -1.25 22.11
N VAL A 157 4.49 -0.82 20.86
CA VAL A 157 3.64 -1.22 19.74
C VAL A 157 4.25 -2.45 19.08
N LEU A 158 3.48 -3.53 19.00
CA LEU A 158 3.83 -4.70 18.22
C LEU A 158 3.20 -4.55 16.84
N LYS A 159 4.03 -4.64 15.80
CA LYS A 159 3.58 -4.62 14.39
C LYS A 159 3.91 -5.97 13.74
N PRO A 160 2.94 -6.66 13.13
CA PRO A 160 3.27 -7.82 12.30
C PRO A 160 4.30 -7.42 11.23
N ILE A 161 5.31 -8.26 11.02
CA ILE A 161 6.32 -8.05 9.96
C ILE A 161 5.65 -7.97 8.60
N ASN A 162 4.65 -8.83 8.37
CA ASN A 162 3.83 -8.83 7.16
C ASN A 162 2.38 -8.54 7.56
N GLY A 163 1.73 -7.61 6.88
CA GLY A 163 0.35 -7.25 7.19
C GLY A 163 -0.03 -5.88 6.63
N GLU A 164 -1.32 -5.62 6.63
CA GLU A 164 -1.92 -4.40 6.08
C GLU A 164 -3.04 -3.86 6.98
N ARG A 165 -3.45 -2.60 6.73
CA ARG A 165 -4.62 -1.96 7.36
C ARG A 165 -4.62 -1.97 8.88
N GLY A 166 -3.45 -2.01 9.51
CA GLY A 166 -3.34 -2.06 10.98
C GLY A 166 -3.83 -3.35 11.62
N LYS A 167 -4.11 -4.41 10.85
CA LYS A 167 -4.47 -5.73 11.39
C LYS A 167 -3.30 -6.30 12.17
N GLY A 168 -3.58 -6.78 13.39
CA GLY A 168 -2.58 -7.34 14.29
C GLY A 168 -1.62 -6.32 14.92
N VAL A 169 -1.78 -5.03 14.66
CA VAL A 169 -1.02 -3.98 15.38
C VAL A 169 -1.61 -3.79 16.77
N MET A 170 -0.77 -3.95 17.79
CA MET A 170 -1.17 -3.98 19.20
C MET A 170 -0.33 -3.02 20.03
N LEU A 171 -0.95 -2.29 20.94
CA LEU A 171 -0.26 -1.50 21.96
C LEU A 171 -0.20 -2.31 23.25
N MET A 172 0.99 -2.76 23.62
CA MET A 172 1.27 -3.48 24.86
C MET A 172 1.65 -2.50 25.95
N LYS A 173 1.04 -2.63 27.14
CA LYS A 173 1.30 -1.80 28.33
C LYS A 173 1.83 -2.60 29.49
N THR A 174 1.60 -3.92 29.48
CA THR A 174 2.02 -4.84 30.54
C THR A 174 2.62 -6.12 29.97
N PRO A 175 3.52 -6.81 30.71
CA PRO A 175 4.09 -8.08 30.26
C PRO A 175 3.06 -9.19 30.05
N ALA A 176 1.93 -9.17 30.76
CA ALA A 176 0.89 -10.18 30.64
C ALA A 176 0.16 -10.13 29.28
N GLU A 177 0.11 -8.96 28.63
CA GLU A 177 -0.51 -8.82 27.32
C GLU A 177 0.27 -9.55 26.22
N LEU A 178 1.55 -9.90 26.44
CA LEU A 178 2.36 -10.70 25.51
C LEU A 178 1.87 -12.15 25.36
N ASP A 179 1.06 -12.64 26.31
CA ASP A 179 0.49 -13.99 26.23
C ASP A 179 -0.41 -14.14 24.98
N ALA A 180 -0.93 -13.02 24.43
CA ALA A 180 -1.72 -13.02 23.20
C ALA A 180 -0.93 -13.40 21.94
N ILE A 181 0.41 -13.32 21.97
CA ILE A 181 1.30 -13.65 20.85
C ILE A 181 2.29 -14.78 21.20
N GLU A 182 2.07 -15.49 22.29
CA GLU A 182 2.97 -16.57 22.73
C GLU A 182 3.22 -17.59 21.61
N GLY A 183 4.50 -17.84 21.33
CA GLY A 183 4.93 -18.71 20.22
C GLY A 183 4.98 -18.06 18.83
N HIS A 184 4.51 -16.81 18.69
CA HIS A 184 4.47 -16.03 17.44
C HIS A 184 5.30 -14.75 17.51
N GLU A 185 6.10 -14.55 18.53
CA GLU A 185 6.86 -13.32 18.77
C GLU A 185 7.78 -12.96 17.61
N HIS A 186 8.32 -13.97 16.92
CA HIS A 186 9.19 -13.79 15.76
C HIS A 186 8.48 -13.19 14.53
N GLU A 187 7.16 -13.14 14.54
CA GLU A 187 6.34 -12.54 13.49
C GLU A 187 6.16 -11.02 13.67
N TYR A 188 6.69 -10.45 14.78
CA TYR A 188 6.47 -9.06 15.14
C TYR A 188 7.76 -8.23 15.22
N LEU A 189 7.61 -6.96 14.84
CA LEU A 189 8.50 -5.88 15.25
C LEU A 189 7.99 -5.26 16.54
N ALA A 190 8.90 -4.94 17.45
CA ALA A 190 8.63 -4.12 18.62
C ALA A 190 9.06 -2.69 18.34
N GLN A 191 8.13 -1.74 18.47
CA GLN A 191 8.33 -0.33 18.18
C GLN A 191 7.92 0.51 19.38
N ASP A 192 8.69 1.55 19.68
CA ASP A 192 8.35 2.47 20.76
C ASP A 192 7.04 3.20 20.44
N PHE A 193 6.18 3.32 21.44
CA PHE A 193 4.95 4.11 21.29
C PHE A 193 5.28 5.60 21.25
N ILE A 194 4.90 6.28 20.18
CA ILE A 194 5.12 7.71 20.02
C ILE A 194 3.80 8.47 20.25
N PRO A 195 3.68 9.26 21.30
CA PRO A 195 2.43 9.97 21.61
C PRO A 195 1.89 10.86 20.49
N GLY A 196 2.76 11.36 19.62
CA GLY A 196 2.39 12.19 18.46
C GLY A 196 1.43 11.53 17.49
N VAL A 197 1.26 10.20 17.51
CA VAL A 197 0.24 9.49 16.71
C VAL A 197 -1.18 9.96 17.04
N ARG A 198 -1.42 10.45 18.25
CA ARG A 198 -2.72 10.98 18.69
C ARG A 198 -3.11 12.29 18.01
N GLU A 199 -2.14 13.03 17.50
CA GLU A 199 -2.37 14.24 16.69
C GLU A 199 -2.79 13.89 15.26
N GLY A 200 -2.62 12.63 14.88
CA GLY A 200 -2.94 12.06 13.58
C GLY A 200 -1.70 11.75 12.74
N GLU A 201 -1.93 10.91 11.75
CA GLU A 201 -0.95 10.46 10.78
C GLU A 201 -1.16 11.20 9.46
N ARG A 202 -0.10 11.84 8.95
CA ARG A 202 -0.06 12.54 7.67
C ARG A 202 0.31 11.54 6.59
N SER A 203 -0.49 11.49 5.55
CA SER A 203 -0.34 10.57 4.42
C SER A 203 -0.18 11.37 3.15
N PHE A 204 0.89 11.14 2.40
CA PHE A 204 1.21 11.85 1.16
C PHE A 204 1.31 10.88 0.00
N VAL A 205 0.54 11.15 -1.06
CA VAL A 205 0.44 10.34 -2.27
C VAL A 205 1.37 10.87 -3.34
N PHE A 206 2.11 9.95 -3.99
CA PHE A 206 3.06 10.27 -5.05
C PHE A 206 2.87 9.39 -6.28
N LEU A 207 3.14 9.96 -7.45
CA LEU A 207 3.41 9.24 -8.70
C LEU A 207 4.88 9.48 -9.06
N GLY A 208 5.70 8.42 -8.98
CA GLY A 208 7.15 8.59 -8.93
C GLY A 208 7.53 9.46 -7.75
N PHE A 209 8.18 10.61 -8.04
CA PHE A 209 8.55 11.62 -7.04
C PHE A 209 7.63 12.85 -7.08
N GLU A 210 6.57 12.83 -7.86
CA GLU A 210 5.64 13.94 -7.97
C GLU A 210 4.51 13.81 -6.94
N TYR A 211 4.45 14.78 -6.03
CA TYR A 211 3.39 14.88 -5.03
C TYR A 211 2.03 15.14 -5.69
N GLN A 212 1.01 14.41 -5.27
CA GLN A 212 -0.33 14.54 -5.80
C GLN A 212 -1.27 15.25 -4.83
N PHE A 213 -1.40 14.74 -3.64
CA PHE A 213 -2.18 15.32 -2.54
C PHE A 213 -1.83 14.62 -1.22
N GLY A 214 -2.27 15.22 -0.12
CA GLY A 214 -2.10 14.64 1.22
C GLY A 214 -3.34 14.73 2.06
N PHE A 215 -3.38 13.91 3.08
CA PHE A 215 -4.45 13.87 4.05
C PHE A 215 -3.94 13.53 5.45
N LEU A 216 -4.70 13.98 6.46
CA LEU A 216 -4.44 13.72 7.86
C LEU A 216 -5.48 12.74 8.38
N LYS A 217 -5.03 11.56 8.76
CA LYS A 217 -5.85 10.53 9.45
C LYS A 217 -5.79 10.77 10.95
N ARG A 218 -6.92 10.63 11.64
CA ARG A 218 -6.99 10.71 13.10
C ARG A 218 -7.65 9.48 13.69
N PRO A 219 -7.22 9.03 14.88
CA PRO A 219 -7.89 7.96 15.61
C PRO A 219 -9.36 8.32 15.92
N SER A 220 -10.21 7.30 16.08
CA SER A 220 -11.64 7.46 16.38
C SER A 220 -11.92 8.08 17.75
N ASN A 221 -11.02 7.89 18.71
CA ASN A 221 -11.15 8.36 20.07
C ASN A 221 -9.77 8.43 20.76
N PRO A 222 -9.65 9.07 21.95
CA PRO A 222 -8.37 9.25 22.64
C PRO A 222 -7.69 7.96 23.11
N GLU A 223 -8.41 6.84 23.21
CA GLU A 223 -7.85 5.56 23.64
C GLU A 223 -7.32 4.74 22.48
N GLU A 224 -7.85 4.98 21.26
CA GLU A 224 -7.36 4.38 20.02
C GLU A 224 -6.10 5.13 19.56
N PHE A 225 -5.13 4.40 19.04
CA PHE A 225 -3.91 4.98 18.48
C PHE A 225 -3.76 4.72 16.99
N ARG A 226 -4.52 3.76 16.44
CA ARG A 226 -4.53 3.47 15.00
C ARG A 226 -5.42 4.46 14.28
N CYS A 227 -4.92 5.00 13.18
CA CYS A 227 -5.63 6.00 12.38
C CYS A 227 -6.44 5.41 11.21
N ASN A 228 -6.53 4.08 11.13
CA ASN A 228 -7.19 3.39 10.03
C ASN A 228 -8.73 3.56 10.09
N GLU A 229 -9.38 3.74 8.95
CA GLU A 229 -10.85 3.79 8.85
C GLU A 229 -11.53 2.54 9.39
N SER A 230 -10.93 1.36 9.18
CA SER A 230 -11.41 0.08 9.73
C SER A 230 -11.50 0.07 11.26
N GLN A 231 -10.86 1.03 11.92
CA GLN A 231 -10.91 1.27 13.37
C GLN A 231 -11.75 2.51 13.72
N GLY A 232 -12.54 3.02 12.75
CA GLY A 232 -13.37 4.21 12.93
C GLY A 232 -12.61 5.54 12.83
N GLY A 233 -11.38 5.51 12.35
CA GLY A 233 -10.58 6.72 12.09
C GLY A 233 -11.23 7.63 11.06
N THR A 234 -10.87 8.90 11.09
CA THR A 234 -11.33 9.93 10.14
C THR A 234 -10.17 10.49 9.34
N ALA A 235 -10.44 10.97 8.13
CA ALA A 235 -9.44 11.61 7.29
C ALA A 235 -9.92 12.98 6.79
N VAL A 236 -9.01 13.94 6.68
CA VAL A 236 -9.26 15.27 6.10
C VAL A 236 -8.10 15.65 5.19
N LEU A 237 -8.36 16.43 4.14
CA LEU A 237 -7.27 16.95 3.28
C LEU A 237 -6.25 17.72 4.12
N TYR A 238 -5.00 17.56 3.78
CA TYR A 238 -3.87 18.16 4.46
C TYR A 238 -2.79 18.57 3.47
N GLU A 239 -2.32 19.81 3.59
CA GLU A 239 -1.21 20.30 2.80
C GLU A 239 0.10 20.14 3.61
N PRO A 240 1.11 19.46 3.05
CA PRO A 240 2.38 19.24 3.75
C PRO A 240 3.16 20.55 3.97
N THR A 241 3.83 20.64 5.09
CA THR A 241 4.88 21.64 5.26
C THR A 241 6.08 21.30 4.38
N ALA A 242 6.99 22.29 4.17
CA ALA A 242 8.21 22.06 3.40
C ALA A 242 9.09 20.96 4.03
N GLU A 243 9.16 20.91 5.36
CA GLU A 243 9.90 19.88 6.09
C GLU A 243 9.31 18.49 5.91
N GLU A 244 7.99 18.34 5.98
CA GLU A 244 7.28 17.07 5.75
C GLU A 244 7.44 16.59 4.32
N MET A 245 7.39 17.51 3.34
CA MET A 245 7.60 17.19 1.93
C MET A 245 9.04 16.74 1.66
N GLU A 246 10.03 17.44 2.21
CA GLU A 246 11.43 17.05 2.08
C GLU A 246 11.69 15.68 2.69
N PHE A 247 11.11 15.41 3.87
CA PHE A 247 11.22 14.12 4.54
C PHE A 247 10.59 12.99 3.70
N ALA A 248 9.39 13.20 3.14
CA ALA A 248 8.73 12.22 2.28
C ALA A 248 9.57 11.91 1.02
N LEU A 249 10.06 12.95 0.34
CA LEU A 249 10.91 12.79 -0.84
C LEU A 249 12.25 12.11 -0.51
N ARG A 250 12.84 12.40 0.65
CA ARG A 250 14.03 11.71 1.14
C ARG A 250 13.73 10.23 1.36
N THR A 251 12.59 9.88 1.94
CA THR A 251 12.17 8.49 2.12
C THR A 251 12.12 7.75 0.78
N LEU A 252 11.46 8.32 -0.23
CA LEU A 252 11.38 7.73 -1.57
C LEU A 252 12.76 7.55 -2.22
N ARG A 253 13.64 8.57 -2.14
CA ARG A 253 15.00 8.49 -2.68
C ARG A 253 15.84 7.41 -1.98
N THR A 254 15.67 7.24 -0.68
CA THR A 254 16.35 6.17 0.07
C THR A 254 15.90 4.80 -0.42
N TYR A 255 14.59 4.61 -0.64
CA TYR A 255 14.08 3.37 -1.25
C TYR A 255 14.69 3.12 -2.64
N GLU A 256 14.74 4.14 -3.48
CA GLU A 256 15.34 4.02 -4.82
C GLU A 256 16.82 3.64 -4.75
N SER A 257 17.56 4.13 -3.75
CA SER A 257 18.96 3.77 -3.52
C SER A 257 19.17 2.29 -3.16
N PHE A 258 18.15 1.62 -2.65
CA PHE A 258 18.13 0.15 -2.45
C PHE A 258 17.87 -0.63 -3.75
N GLY A 259 17.76 0.04 -4.89
CA GLY A 259 17.40 -0.57 -6.16
C GLY A 259 15.92 -0.90 -6.31
N CYS A 260 15.06 -0.19 -5.54
CA CYS A 260 13.61 -0.32 -5.52
C CYS A 260 12.94 0.86 -6.25
N PRO A 261 12.71 0.79 -7.57
CA PRO A 261 12.06 1.86 -8.33
C PRO A 261 10.65 2.17 -7.79
N ILE A 262 10.31 3.45 -7.70
CA ILE A 262 9.04 3.91 -7.15
C ILE A 262 8.17 4.48 -8.28
N HIS A 263 6.95 3.97 -8.42
CA HIS A 263 5.98 4.46 -9.38
C HIS A 263 4.72 5.01 -8.72
N TYR A 264 4.22 4.33 -7.71
CA TYR A 264 3.00 4.64 -7.01
C TYR A 264 3.20 4.42 -5.51
N SER A 265 2.98 5.44 -4.70
CA SER A 265 3.31 5.34 -3.28
C SER A 265 2.46 6.25 -2.39
N ARG A 266 2.37 5.86 -1.11
CA ARG A 266 1.90 6.68 0.00
C ARG A 266 2.94 6.63 1.12
N ILE A 267 3.32 7.80 1.61
CA ILE A 267 4.23 7.95 2.74
C ILE A 267 3.43 8.42 3.94
N ASP A 268 3.40 7.60 4.98
CA ASP A 268 2.69 7.87 6.22
C ASP A 268 3.67 8.30 7.31
N MET A 269 3.42 9.44 7.94
CA MET A 269 4.29 10.00 8.97
C MET A 269 3.51 10.67 10.10
N ILE A 270 4.13 10.79 11.24
CA ILE A 270 3.65 11.59 12.38
C ILE A 270 4.60 12.74 12.66
N ARG A 271 4.16 13.70 13.43
CA ARG A 271 5.04 14.71 14.04
C ARG A 271 5.60 14.19 15.35
N SER A 272 6.87 14.44 15.56
CA SER A 272 7.56 14.23 16.83
C SER A 272 8.30 15.48 17.24
N GLU A 273 8.83 15.53 18.46
CA GLU A 273 9.72 16.62 18.93
C GLU A 273 11.00 16.73 18.08
N ARG A 274 11.36 15.67 17.37
CA ARG A 274 12.55 15.59 16.50
C ARG A 274 12.26 15.91 15.04
N GLY A 275 11.02 16.28 14.68
CA GLY A 275 10.54 16.50 13.32
C GLY A 275 9.66 15.38 12.78
N PRO A 276 9.41 15.35 11.47
CA PRO A 276 8.64 14.29 10.82
C PRO A 276 9.25 12.91 11.04
N MET A 277 8.42 11.93 11.37
CA MET A 277 8.83 10.57 11.69
C MET A 277 8.02 9.57 10.87
N LEU A 278 8.70 8.72 10.11
CA LEU A 278 8.07 7.75 9.23
C LEU A 278 7.37 6.65 10.02
N MET A 279 6.10 6.45 9.74
CA MET A 279 5.31 5.35 10.31
C MET A 279 5.24 4.16 9.35
N GLU A 280 5.05 4.45 8.07
CA GLU A 280 4.96 3.43 7.02
C GLU A 280 5.26 4.05 5.64
N ALA A 281 5.87 3.26 4.76
CA ALA A 281 5.94 3.51 3.33
C ALA A 281 5.10 2.45 2.63
N GLU A 282 3.99 2.85 2.05
CA GLU A 282 3.05 1.98 1.32
C GLU A 282 3.42 1.98 -0.15
N LEU A 283 4.07 0.92 -0.61
CA LEU A 283 4.64 0.82 -1.96
C LEU A 283 4.12 -0.41 -2.74
N ILE A 284 3.11 -1.11 -2.20
CA ILE A 284 2.50 -2.26 -2.88
C ILE A 284 1.19 -1.83 -3.55
N ASN A 285 0.19 -1.49 -2.75
CA ASN A 285 -1.16 -1.12 -3.19
C ASN A 285 -1.77 -0.08 -2.23
N PRO A 286 -1.18 1.12 -2.12
CA PRO A 286 -1.63 2.11 -1.15
C PRO A 286 -3.09 2.52 -1.36
N SER A 287 -3.87 2.50 -0.29
CA SER A 287 -5.15 3.20 -0.22
C SER A 287 -4.91 4.70 -0.26
N ILE A 288 -5.45 5.38 -1.26
CA ILE A 288 -5.15 6.81 -1.51
C ILE A 288 -6.29 7.76 -1.15
N PHE A 289 -7.48 7.25 -0.85
CA PHE A 289 -8.64 8.07 -0.48
C PHE A 289 -9.07 9.11 -1.54
N ALA A 290 -8.64 8.95 -2.80
CA ALA A 290 -8.87 9.92 -3.85
C ALA A 290 -10.35 10.25 -4.05
N ARG A 291 -11.20 9.25 -3.95
CA ARG A 291 -12.67 9.38 -4.04
C ARG A 291 -13.28 10.05 -2.82
N TYR A 292 -12.80 9.69 -1.65
CA TYR A 292 -13.25 10.26 -0.38
C TYR A 292 -13.09 11.78 -0.34
N PHE A 293 -12.05 12.31 -1.00
CA PHE A 293 -11.74 13.72 -1.06
C PHE A 293 -12.18 14.41 -2.35
N ASP A 294 -12.99 13.75 -3.19
CA ASP A 294 -13.40 14.27 -4.50
C ASP A 294 -12.19 14.61 -5.41
N ARG A 295 -11.11 13.85 -5.27
CA ARG A 295 -9.87 13.96 -6.06
C ARG A 295 -9.75 12.90 -7.14
N GLY A 296 -10.74 11.99 -7.22
CA GLY A 296 -10.67 10.81 -8.09
C GLY A 296 -10.43 11.16 -9.54
N GLU A 297 -11.22 12.08 -10.12
CA GLU A 297 -11.10 12.44 -11.55
C GLU A 297 -9.76 13.10 -11.87
N ASP A 298 -9.29 14.04 -11.06
CA ASP A 298 -7.99 14.70 -11.25
C ASP A 298 -6.84 13.70 -11.10
N PHE A 299 -6.88 12.87 -10.08
CA PHE A 299 -5.88 11.83 -9.86
C PHE A 299 -5.91 10.77 -10.95
N GLY A 300 -7.11 10.36 -11.42
CA GLY A 300 -7.28 9.41 -12.51
C GLY A 300 -6.61 9.88 -13.79
N LYS A 301 -6.79 11.16 -14.16
CA LYS A 301 -6.10 11.78 -15.32
C LYS A 301 -4.58 11.77 -15.14
N LYS A 302 -4.08 12.09 -13.96
CA LYS A 302 -2.64 12.15 -13.68
C LYS A 302 -2.00 10.76 -13.72
N ILE A 303 -2.60 9.75 -13.07
CA ILE A 303 -2.05 8.39 -13.08
C ILE A 303 -2.12 7.76 -14.47
N ALA A 304 -3.19 8.00 -15.24
CA ALA A 304 -3.28 7.56 -16.63
C ALA A 304 -2.21 8.21 -17.51
N ALA A 305 -1.99 9.52 -17.38
CA ALA A 305 -0.92 10.22 -18.08
C ALA A 305 0.47 9.71 -17.66
N TYR A 306 0.69 9.43 -16.40
CA TYR A 306 1.93 8.85 -15.87
C TYR A 306 2.22 7.47 -16.50
N PHE A 307 1.24 6.56 -16.51
CA PHE A 307 1.39 5.23 -17.13
C PHE A 307 1.62 5.34 -18.64
N HIS A 308 0.89 6.25 -19.32
CA HIS A 308 1.12 6.52 -20.73
C HIS A 308 2.55 7.00 -21.01
N GLY A 309 3.12 7.82 -20.13
CA GLY A 309 4.53 8.24 -20.19
C GLY A 309 5.49 7.07 -20.03
N LEU A 310 5.28 6.20 -19.03
CA LEU A 310 6.10 5.00 -18.80
C LEU A 310 6.09 4.05 -20.01
N LEU A 311 4.94 3.91 -20.70
CA LEU A 311 4.80 3.05 -21.88
C LEU A 311 5.46 3.60 -23.13
N LYS A 312 5.90 4.86 -23.12
CA LYS A 312 6.59 5.51 -24.24
C LYS A 312 8.10 5.64 -24.04
N SER A 313 8.58 5.49 -22.80
CA SER A 313 10.00 5.55 -22.44
C SER A 313 10.71 4.22 -22.74
#